data_3c40ad7d551a0d89c451709a54e19b13
#
_entry.id   3c40ad7d551a0d89c451709a54e19b13
#
_cell.length_a   1.000
_cell.length_b   1.000
_cell.length_c   1.000
_cell.angle_alpha   90.00
_cell.angle_beta   90.00
_cell.angle_gamma   90.00
#
_symmetry.space_group_name_H-M   'P 1'
#
loop_
_entity.id
_entity.type
_entity.pdbx_description
1 polymer ?
#
loop_
_entity_poly.entity_id
_entity_poly.type
_entity_poly.pdbx_seq_one_letter_code
_entity_poly.pdbx_strand_id
1 'polypeptide(L)'
;NGKHRVLVIELKQWSRDGIEYYANKGFPAIKVNATNPYLSRHPVNQTKEYTDALIGNHSNVVNGQLSVSGCQYLHEFELGEKNFFIQDRYSDIDISMMFVKGEEKVFADYLKSVFSPFTDNELARNLFIEGDYVTTEMDMEIINRITESPDNIPLWHDQSKILDYIMPLLKQQAEGKLRTKHMIVIAGAAGTGKTIVGFRILAEYWRLHPNANNNYKCKYTLPRSRTIKQVLDGLCNDQAGIRAVFLDSIRGQYDLLVIDEAHRITKFNNSISSAQIVIVLQDDRQRVRGNEIGTKDNFKTFARRNGYTFTAFSLEYQKRSGLGSYVDRLDRLLYGKEY
;
A
#
# COMPACT_ATOMS: atom_id res chain seq x y z
N ASN A 1 12.41 0.85 -34.73
CA ASN A 1 12.35 1.68 -33.54
C ASN A 1 12.55 0.78 -32.33
N GLY A 2 13.82 0.52 -31.94
CA GLY A 2 14.16 -0.36 -30.81
C GLY A 2 13.90 0.33 -29.48
N LYS A 3 12.70 0.20 -28.91
CA LYS A 3 12.48 0.52 -27.52
C LYS A 3 13.07 -0.59 -26.66
N HIS A 4 13.81 -0.22 -25.63
CA HIS A 4 14.22 -1.17 -24.61
C HIS A 4 13.00 -1.70 -23.86
N ARG A 5 13.02 -2.97 -23.46
CA ARG A 5 11.89 -3.66 -22.84
C ARG A 5 12.18 -4.09 -21.42
N VAL A 6 11.20 -3.93 -20.56
CA VAL A 6 11.18 -4.46 -19.19
C VAL A 6 10.07 -5.50 -19.12
N LEU A 7 10.39 -6.70 -18.66
CA LEU A 7 9.43 -7.76 -18.42
C LEU A 7 9.31 -8.02 -16.92
N VAL A 8 8.11 -7.86 -16.40
CA VAL A 8 7.74 -8.23 -15.02
C VAL A 8 7.31 -9.68 -15.03
N ILE A 9 7.98 -10.52 -14.28
CA ILE A 9 7.63 -11.94 -14.15
C ILE A 9 7.18 -12.19 -12.70
N GLU A 10 5.92 -12.53 -12.51
CA GLU A 10 5.42 -12.98 -11.22
C GLU A 10 5.66 -14.48 -11.08
N LEU A 11 6.47 -14.86 -10.10
CA LEU A 11 6.78 -16.25 -9.82
C LEU A 11 5.95 -16.75 -8.62
N LYS A 12 5.26 -17.88 -8.78
CA LYS A 12 4.52 -18.54 -7.70
C LYS A 12 4.94 -19.99 -7.57
N GLN A 13 5.17 -20.38 -6.32
CA GLN A 13 5.41 -21.76 -5.92
C GLN A 13 4.12 -22.36 -5.34
N TRP A 14 3.05 -22.33 -6.13
CA TRP A 14 1.76 -22.87 -5.72
C TRP A 14 1.49 -24.19 -6.43
N SER A 15 1.03 -25.18 -5.68
CA SER A 15 0.38 -26.38 -6.19
C SER A 15 -1.14 -26.24 -6.09
N ARG A 16 -1.89 -27.05 -6.81
CA ARG A 16 -3.36 -27.00 -6.79
C ARG A 16 -3.92 -27.23 -5.38
N ASP A 17 -3.37 -28.19 -4.65
CA ASP A 17 -3.80 -28.53 -3.29
C ASP A 17 -3.43 -27.44 -2.26
N GLY A 18 -2.46 -26.60 -2.60
CA GLY A 18 -1.98 -25.52 -1.74
C GLY A 18 -2.81 -24.24 -1.83
N ILE A 19 -3.84 -24.18 -2.70
CA ILE A 19 -4.61 -22.96 -2.90
C ILE A 19 -6.11 -23.22 -2.97
N GLU A 20 -6.89 -22.24 -2.50
CA GLU A 20 -8.34 -22.23 -2.52
C GLU A 20 -8.88 -20.88 -2.99
N TYR A 21 -10.12 -20.88 -3.54
CA TYR A 21 -10.83 -19.64 -3.79
C TYR A 21 -11.18 -18.92 -2.49
N TYR A 22 -11.00 -17.63 -2.48
CA TYR A 22 -11.49 -16.81 -1.38
C TYR A 22 -12.87 -16.24 -1.71
N ALA A 23 -13.88 -16.66 -0.94
CA ALA A 23 -15.30 -16.42 -1.25
C ALA A 23 -15.83 -15.02 -0.88
N ASN A 24 -14.99 -14.08 -0.42
CA ASN A 24 -15.48 -12.77 0.04
C ASN A 24 -15.81 -11.82 -1.11
N LYS A 25 -16.91 -11.06 -0.97
CA LYS A 25 -17.39 -10.13 -2.01
C LYS A 25 -16.37 -9.00 -2.21
N GLY A 26 -15.88 -8.81 -3.42
CA GLY A 26 -15.24 -7.58 -3.84
C GLY A 26 -13.91 -7.73 -4.55
N PHE A 27 -13.08 -8.74 -4.26
CA PHE A 27 -11.76 -8.83 -4.86
C PHE A 27 -11.36 -10.28 -5.19
N PRO A 28 -10.81 -10.55 -6.39
CA PRO A 28 -10.32 -11.88 -6.73
C PRO A 28 -9.04 -12.20 -5.95
N ALA A 29 -9.20 -12.78 -4.77
CA ALA A 29 -8.12 -13.25 -3.93
C ALA A 29 -8.07 -14.78 -3.90
N ILE A 30 -6.87 -15.30 -3.74
CA ILE A 30 -6.58 -16.72 -3.59
C ILE A 30 -6.09 -16.94 -2.17
N LYS A 31 -6.72 -17.87 -1.44
CA LYS A 31 -6.23 -18.29 -0.13
C LYS A 31 -5.12 -19.31 -0.36
N VAL A 32 -3.95 -19.03 0.17
CA VAL A 32 -2.81 -19.94 0.13
C VAL A 32 -2.75 -20.71 1.44
N ASN A 33 -2.87 -22.04 1.35
CA ASN A 33 -2.84 -22.97 2.47
C ASN A 33 -1.37 -23.31 2.80
N ALA A 34 -0.74 -22.45 3.56
CA ALA A 34 0.61 -22.66 4.11
C ALA A 34 0.51 -22.94 5.62
N THR A 35 1.63 -23.16 6.28
CA THR A 35 1.70 -23.28 7.75
C THR A 35 1.00 -22.11 8.45
N ASN A 36 1.12 -20.90 7.87
CA ASN A 36 0.33 -19.72 8.23
C ASN A 36 -0.47 -19.31 7.00
N PRO A 37 -1.76 -19.69 6.87
CA PRO A 37 -2.56 -19.35 5.71
C PRO A 37 -2.69 -17.84 5.50
N TYR A 38 -2.59 -17.40 4.25
CA TYR A 38 -2.71 -16.00 3.90
C TYR A 38 -3.50 -15.81 2.60
N LEU A 39 -4.02 -14.59 2.40
CA LEU A 39 -4.66 -14.21 1.17
C LEU A 39 -3.62 -13.60 0.21
N SER A 40 -3.60 -14.10 -1.00
CA SER A 40 -2.83 -13.57 -2.11
C SER A 40 -3.75 -13.10 -3.21
N ARG A 41 -3.29 -12.13 -3.99
CA ARG A 41 -4.00 -11.73 -5.20
C ARG A 41 -3.89 -12.79 -6.28
N HIS A 42 -4.82 -12.73 -7.23
CA HIS A 42 -4.68 -13.47 -8.47
C HIS A 42 -3.36 -13.06 -9.16
N PRO A 43 -2.53 -14.01 -9.63
CA PRO A 43 -1.21 -13.71 -10.18
C PRO A 43 -1.22 -12.69 -11.33
N VAL A 44 -2.21 -12.76 -12.22
CA VAL A 44 -2.40 -11.81 -13.32
C VAL A 44 -2.64 -10.39 -12.79
N ASN A 45 -3.52 -10.25 -11.81
CA ASN A 45 -3.82 -8.94 -11.23
C ASN A 45 -2.60 -8.35 -10.50
N GLN A 46 -1.82 -9.22 -9.85
CA GLN A 46 -0.58 -8.81 -9.20
C GLN A 46 0.45 -8.33 -10.21
N THR A 47 0.64 -9.06 -11.29
CA THR A 47 1.54 -8.65 -12.38
C THR A 47 1.06 -7.33 -13.02
N LYS A 48 -0.25 -7.22 -13.27
CA LYS A 48 -0.84 -6.00 -13.83
C LYS A 48 -0.55 -4.78 -12.96
N GLU A 49 -0.68 -4.89 -11.66
CA GLU A 49 -0.37 -3.79 -10.74
C GLU A 49 1.09 -3.36 -10.78
N TYR A 50 2.03 -4.30 -10.88
CA TYR A 50 3.44 -3.97 -11.03
C TYR A 50 3.72 -3.31 -12.37
N THR A 51 3.13 -3.80 -13.45
CA THR A 51 3.28 -3.19 -14.78
C THR A 51 2.65 -1.81 -14.84
N ASP A 52 1.44 -1.63 -14.31
CA ASP A 52 0.73 -0.34 -14.27
C ASP A 52 1.50 0.68 -13.42
N ALA A 53 2.08 0.25 -12.29
CA ALA A 53 2.92 1.11 -11.47
C ALA A 53 4.17 1.60 -12.20
N LEU A 54 4.82 0.73 -12.97
CA LEU A 54 5.97 1.12 -13.79
C LEU A 54 5.55 2.03 -14.95
N ILE A 55 4.45 1.71 -15.62
CA ILE A 55 3.92 2.51 -16.73
C ILE A 55 3.53 3.91 -16.27
N GLY A 56 2.91 4.01 -15.07
CA GLY A 56 2.46 5.29 -14.54
C GLY A 56 3.56 6.13 -13.88
N ASN A 57 4.55 5.52 -13.28
CA ASN A 57 5.42 6.23 -12.32
C ASN A 57 6.92 6.17 -12.64
N HIS A 58 7.35 5.42 -13.63
CA HIS A 58 8.76 5.33 -13.98
C HIS A 58 9.11 6.31 -15.11
N SER A 59 9.96 7.30 -14.87
CA SER A 59 10.22 8.40 -15.81
C SER A 59 10.57 7.93 -17.22
N ASN A 60 11.47 6.94 -17.35
CA ASN A 60 11.90 6.45 -18.67
C ASN A 60 10.85 5.57 -19.37
N VAL A 61 9.86 5.06 -18.63
CA VAL A 61 8.68 4.39 -19.21
C VAL A 61 7.66 5.44 -19.67
N VAL A 62 7.35 6.41 -18.83
CA VAL A 62 6.46 7.54 -19.15
C VAL A 62 6.95 8.30 -20.38
N ASN A 63 8.25 8.54 -20.48
CA ASN A 63 8.89 9.21 -21.62
C ASN A 63 9.04 8.30 -22.85
N GLY A 64 8.63 7.04 -22.79
CA GLY A 64 8.63 6.11 -23.91
C GLY A 64 9.99 5.55 -24.31
N GLN A 65 11.01 5.70 -23.47
CA GLN A 65 12.35 5.10 -23.67
C GLN A 65 12.35 3.61 -23.32
N LEU A 66 11.52 3.21 -22.36
CA LEU A 66 11.28 1.84 -21.97
C LEU A 66 9.83 1.45 -22.26
N SER A 67 9.61 0.19 -22.59
CA SER A 67 8.27 -0.43 -22.60
C SER A 67 8.20 -1.53 -21.55
N VAL A 68 7.02 -1.68 -20.92
CA VAL A 68 6.80 -2.65 -19.84
C VAL A 68 5.77 -3.68 -20.30
N SER A 69 6.03 -4.93 -20.02
CA SER A 69 5.08 -6.05 -20.17
C SER A 69 5.18 -6.97 -18.96
N GLY A 70 4.19 -7.85 -18.78
CA GLY A 70 4.16 -8.76 -17.65
C GLY A 70 3.72 -10.15 -18.02
N CYS A 71 4.20 -11.14 -17.30
CA CYS A 71 3.74 -12.52 -17.38
C CYS A 71 3.84 -13.20 -16.01
N GLN A 72 3.26 -14.40 -15.89
CA GLN A 72 3.28 -15.19 -14.68
C GLN A 72 3.87 -16.56 -14.97
N TYR A 73 4.63 -17.12 -14.04
CA TYR A 73 5.10 -18.50 -14.10
C TYR A 73 4.88 -19.20 -12.75
N LEU A 74 3.98 -20.18 -12.78
CA LEU A 74 3.61 -20.99 -11.61
C LEU A 74 4.26 -22.38 -11.78
N HIS A 75 5.49 -22.50 -11.33
CA HIS A 75 6.37 -23.63 -11.67
C HIS A 75 6.03 -24.98 -10.97
N GLU A 76 5.12 -24.97 -10.00
CA GLU A 76 4.60 -26.20 -9.38
C GLU A 76 3.12 -26.50 -9.71
N PHE A 77 2.48 -25.61 -10.50
CA PHE A 77 1.06 -25.76 -10.86
C PHE A 77 0.93 -26.51 -12.19
N GLU A 78 0.23 -27.64 -12.18
CA GLU A 78 0.12 -28.54 -13.34
C GLU A 78 -0.74 -27.94 -14.46
N LEU A 79 -0.37 -28.21 -15.72
CA LEU A 79 -1.07 -27.68 -16.90
C LEU A 79 -2.55 -28.05 -16.95
N GLY A 80 -2.90 -29.27 -16.56
CA GLY A 80 -4.29 -29.75 -16.54
C GLY A 80 -5.21 -28.99 -15.56
N GLU A 81 -4.63 -28.27 -14.61
CA GLU A 81 -5.35 -27.54 -13.56
C GLU A 81 -5.40 -26.02 -13.80
N LYS A 82 -4.76 -25.54 -14.88
CA LYS A 82 -4.65 -24.10 -15.22
C LYS A 82 -5.99 -23.37 -15.26
N ASN A 83 -7.07 -24.08 -15.61
CA ASN A 83 -8.44 -23.54 -15.64
C ASN A 83 -8.94 -23.08 -14.26
N PHE A 84 -8.29 -23.47 -13.16
CA PHE A 84 -8.58 -22.92 -11.83
C PHE A 84 -8.56 -21.38 -11.82
N PHE A 85 -7.68 -20.77 -12.58
CA PHE A 85 -7.49 -19.31 -12.59
C PHE A 85 -8.50 -18.52 -13.42
N ILE A 86 -9.43 -19.20 -14.12
CA ILE A 86 -10.51 -18.57 -14.91
C ILE A 86 -11.92 -19.04 -14.50
N GLN A 87 -12.05 -19.73 -13.36
CA GLN A 87 -13.35 -20.21 -12.89
C GLN A 87 -14.08 -19.14 -12.07
N ASP A 88 -15.41 -19.21 -12.07
CA ASP A 88 -16.30 -18.37 -11.28
C ASP A 88 -16.02 -16.86 -11.43
N ARG A 89 -15.49 -16.24 -10.38
CA ARG A 89 -15.21 -14.80 -10.31
C ARG A 89 -13.99 -14.36 -11.11
N TYR A 90 -13.22 -15.31 -11.64
CA TYR A 90 -12.03 -15.05 -12.42
C TYR A 90 -12.28 -15.21 -13.93
N SER A 91 -13.55 -15.41 -14.35
CA SER A 91 -13.93 -15.64 -15.74
C SER A 91 -13.46 -14.54 -16.71
N ASP A 92 -13.34 -13.31 -16.20
CA ASP A 92 -12.94 -12.14 -17.00
C ASP A 92 -11.43 -11.89 -16.99
N ILE A 93 -10.64 -12.77 -16.32
CA ILE A 93 -9.19 -12.61 -16.24
C ILE A 93 -8.52 -13.33 -17.41
N ASP A 94 -7.77 -12.57 -18.19
CA ASP A 94 -6.95 -13.12 -19.27
C ASP A 94 -5.69 -13.80 -18.72
N ILE A 95 -5.62 -15.12 -18.83
CA ILE A 95 -4.45 -15.93 -18.42
C ILE A 95 -3.52 -16.30 -19.57
N SER A 96 -3.63 -15.66 -20.73
CA SER A 96 -2.81 -15.97 -21.91
C SER A 96 -1.31 -15.86 -21.67
N MET A 97 -0.90 -14.96 -20.76
CA MET A 97 0.50 -14.77 -20.37
C MET A 97 0.85 -15.48 -19.05
N MET A 98 0.01 -16.40 -18.59
CA MET A 98 0.28 -17.27 -17.44
C MET A 98 0.85 -18.60 -17.94
N PHE A 99 2.04 -18.92 -17.50
CA PHE A 99 2.72 -20.19 -17.78
C PHE A 99 2.73 -21.04 -16.51
N VAL A 100 2.65 -22.34 -16.69
CA VAL A 100 2.61 -23.31 -15.59
C VAL A 100 3.60 -24.45 -15.85
N LYS A 101 3.76 -25.37 -14.90
CA LYS A 101 4.57 -26.57 -15.04
C LYS A 101 4.11 -27.39 -16.25
N GLY A 102 5.06 -27.81 -17.08
CA GLY A 102 4.81 -28.45 -18.38
C GLY A 102 4.79 -27.47 -19.57
N GLU A 103 4.81 -26.16 -19.32
CA GLU A 103 4.92 -25.11 -20.36
C GLU A 103 6.30 -24.46 -20.42
N GLU A 104 7.37 -25.08 -19.87
CA GLU A 104 8.72 -24.51 -19.78
C GLU A 104 9.28 -24.10 -21.14
N LYS A 105 9.03 -24.92 -22.18
CA LYS A 105 9.45 -24.61 -23.54
C LYS A 105 8.69 -23.41 -24.10
N VAL A 106 7.39 -23.34 -23.90
CA VAL A 106 6.53 -22.24 -24.35
C VAL A 106 6.97 -20.93 -23.66
N PHE A 107 7.22 -21.00 -22.37
CA PHE A 107 7.73 -19.87 -21.59
C PHE A 107 9.13 -19.42 -22.08
N ALA A 108 10.04 -20.35 -22.32
CA ALA A 108 11.37 -20.04 -22.87
C ALA A 108 11.29 -19.39 -24.26
N ASP A 109 10.39 -19.87 -25.12
CA ASP A 109 10.19 -19.30 -26.45
C ASP A 109 9.54 -17.91 -26.37
N TYR A 110 8.62 -17.70 -25.41
CA TYR A 110 8.08 -16.38 -25.11
C TYR A 110 9.20 -15.41 -24.67
N LEU A 111 10.06 -15.80 -23.73
CA LEU A 111 11.19 -14.97 -23.29
C LEU A 111 12.11 -14.59 -24.46
N LYS A 112 12.42 -15.54 -25.36
CA LYS A 112 13.19 -15.26 -26.55
C LYS A 112 12.50 -14.30 -27.52
N SER A 113 11.17 -14.32 -27.58
CA SER A 113 10.40 -13.38 -28.40
C SER A 113 10.39 -11.95 -27.86
N VAL A 114 10.45 -11.82 -26.51
CA VAL A 114 10.48 -10.53 -25.82
C VAL A 114 11.88 -9.91 -25.85
N PHE A 115 12.90 -10.74 -25.65
CA PHE A 115 14.30 -10.29 -25.55
C PHE A 115 15.10 -10.69 -26.80
N SER A 116 15.75 -9.69 -27.40
CA SER A 116 16.70 -9.93 -28.48
C SER A 116 18.11 -10.17 -27.91
N PRO A 117 18.86 -11.17 -28.39
CA PRO A 117 20.22 -11.44 -27.91
C PRO A 117 21.25 -10.36 -28.27
N PHE A 118 20.89 -9.39 -29.14
CA PHE A 118 21.82 -8.38 -29.70
C PHE A 118 21.53 -6.95 -29.17
N THR A 119 20.80 -6.79 -28.05
CA THR A 119 20.55 -5.47 -27.48
C THR A 119 21.58 -5.12 -26.42
N ASP A 120 21.91 -3.83 -26.35
CA ASP A 120 22.73 -3.27 -25.27
C ASP A 120 21.96 -3.38 -23.93
N ASN A 121 22.20 -4.47 -23.25
CA ASN A 121 21.57 -4.76 -21.96
C ASN A 121 22.01 -3.77 -20.88
N GLU A 122 23.20 -3.19 -21.00
CA GLU A 122 23.69 -2.22 -20.04
C GLU A 122 22.93 -0.90 -20.14
N LEU A 123 22.67 -0.42 -21.35
CA LEU A 123 21.85 0.76 -21.56
C LEU A 123 20.42 0.56 -21.06
N ALA A 124 19.79 -0.59 -21.37
CA ALA A 124 18.45 -0.91 -20.89
C ALA A 124 18.39 -0.98 -19.36
N ARG A 125 19.39 -1.61 -18.75
CA ARG A 125 19.55 -1.70 -17.30
C ARG A 125 19.71 -0.31 -16.67
N ASN A 126 20.55 0.53 -17.22
CA ASN A 126 20.81 1.86 -16.71
C ASN A 126 19.56 2.74 -16.83
N LEU A 127 18.86 2.72 -17.96
CA LEU A 127 17.59 3.41 -18.15
C LEU A 127 16.54 2.98 -17.09
N PHE A 128 16.52 1.70 -16.73
CA PHE A 128 15.59 1.20 -15.72
C PHE A 128 16.04 1.58 -14.30
N ILE A 129 17.32 1.48 -13.96
CA ILE A 129 17.85 1.77 -12.61
C ILE A 129 17.88 3.26 -12.32
N GLU A 130 18.23 4.09 -13.32
CA GLU A 130 18.38 5.54 -13.17
C GLU A 130 17.06 6.30 -13.39
N GLY A 131 15.97 5.59 -13.69
CA GLY A 131 14.66 6.22 -13.84
C GLY A 131 14.12 6.73 -12.52
N ASP A 132 13.70 8.00 -12.51
CA ASP A 132 13.06 8.64 -11.36
C ASP A 132 11.60 8.22 -11.23
N TYR A 133 11.09 8.30 -10.00
CA TYR A 133 9.65 8.17 -9.75
C TYR A 133 8.93 9.47 -10.16
N VAL A 134 8.00 9.37 -11.07
CA VAL A 134 7.14 10.47 -11.50
C VAL A 134 5.79 10.35 -10.79
N THR A 135 5.41 11.36 -10.04
CA THR A 135 4.05 11.45 -9.46
C THR A 135 3.08 11.75 -10.59
N THR A 136 2.15 10.85 -10.85
CA THR A 136 1.15 11.03 -11.91
C THR A 136 -0.21 11.33 -11.33
N GLU A 137 -1.14 11.77 -12.21
CA GLU A 137 -2.59 11.84 -11.91
C GLU A 137 -3.13 10.53 -11.33
N MET A 138 -2.46 9.40 -11.60
CA MET A 138 -2.83 8.06 -11.13
C MET A 138 -2.75 7.92 -9.59
N ASP A 139 -1.76 8.55 -8.92
CA ASP A 139 -1.72 8.58 -7.45
C ASP A 139 -2.92 9.34 -6.88
N MET A 140 -3.37 10.36 -7.62
CA MET A 140 -4.52 11.19 -7.32
C MET A 140 -5.83 10.40 -7.48
N GLU A 141 -5.94 9.66 -8.58
CA GLU A 141 -7.08 8.79 -8.87
C GLU A 141 -7.22 7.66 -7.84
N ILE A 142 -6.12 7.11 -7.34
CA ILE A 142 -6.12 6.10 -6.28
C ILE A 142 -6.78 6.63 -5.01
N ILE A 143 -6.45 7.83 -4.57
CA ILE A 143 -7.04 8.42 -3.36
C ILE A 143 -8.54 8.69 -3.58
N ASN A 144 -8.94 9.20 -4.74
CA ASN A 144 -10.34 9.39 -5.08
C ASN A 144 -11.11 8.06 -5.09
N ARG A 145 -10.56 7.02 -5.68
CA ARG A 145 -11.15 5.67 -5.67
C ARG A 145 -11.27 5.08 -4.27
N ILE A 146 -10.32 5.35 -3.37
CA ILE A 146 -10.41 4.89 -1.96
C ILE A 146 -11.62 5.50 -1.28
N THR A 147 -11.93 6.75 -1.58
CA THR A 147 -13.03 7.47 -0.95
C THR A 147 -14.39 7.09 -1.52
N GLU A 148 -14.46 6.84 -2.84
CA GLU A 148 -15.70 6.46 -3.51
C GLU A 148 -16.06 4.99 -3.33
N SER A 149 -15.07 4.11 -3.41
CA SER A 149 -15.25 2.66 -3.32
C SER A 149 -14.06 2.00 -2.64
N PRO A 150 -13.99 2.04 -1.31
CA PRO A 150 -12.85 1.51 -0.54
C PRO A 150 -12.48 0.07 -0.87
N ASP A 151 -13.47 -0.74 -1.23
CA ASP A 151 -13.26 -2.16 -1.55
C ASP A 151 -12.52 -2.39 -2.87
N ASN A 152 -12.46 -1.38 -3.75
CA ASN A 152 -11.80 -1.48 -5.05
C ASN A 152 -10.28 -1.28 -4.98
N ILE A 153 -9.74 -0.86 -3.84
CA ILE A 153 -8.30 -0.73 -3.67
C ILE A 153 -7.77 -1.87 -2.83
N PRO A 154 -7.05 -2.76 -3.45
CA PRO A 154 -6.49 -3.90 -2.77
C PRO A 154 -5.39 -3.45 -1.80
N LEU A 155 -5.52 -3.87 -0.56
CA LEU A 155 -4.47 -3.76 0.43
C LEU A 155 -3.52 -4.95 0.34
N TRP A 156 -2.23 -4.67 0.47
CA TRP A 156 -1.24 -5.74 0.59
C TRP A 156 -1.39 -6.47 1.92
N HIS A 157 -0.85 -7.68 2.00
CA HIS A 157 -0.96 -8.55 3.17
C HIS A 157 -0.72 -7.81 4.51
N ASP A 158 0.36 -7.03 4.60
CA ASP A 158 0.67 -6.28 5.83
C ASP A 158 -0.35 -5.18 6.10
N GLN A 159 -0.83 -4.52 5.05
CA GLN A 159 -1.86 -3.49 5.15
C GLN A 159 -3.23 -4.10 5.50
N SER A 160 -3.56 -5.28 4.95
CA SER A 160 -4.79 -6.00 5.28
C SER A 160 -4.82 -6.40 6.75
N LYS A 161 -3.71 -6.91 7.28
CA LYS A 161 -3.59 -7.23 8.72
C LYS A 161 -3.86 -6.03 9.62
N ILE A 162 -3.36 -4.85 9.21
CA ILE A 162 -3.60 -3.61 9.95
C ILE A 162 -5.09 -3.27 9.92
N LEU A 163 -5.72 -3.36 8.75
CA LEU A 163 -7.15 -3.09 8.62
C LEU A 163 -7.98 -4.10 9.42
N ASP A 164 -7.64 -5.38 9.36
CA ASP A 164 -8.32 -6.46 10.11
C ASP A 164 -8.26 -6.20 11.62
N TYR A 165 -7.16 -5.65 12.13
CA TYR A 165 -7.06 -5.24 13.54
C TYR A 165 -7.92 -4.03 13.87
N ILE A 166 -7.99 -3.04 12.97
CA ILE A 166 -8.66 -1.75 13.21
C ILE A 166 -10.17 -1.87 13.01
N MET A 167 -10.66 -2.67 12.06
CA MET A 167 -12.08 -2.79 11.75
C MET A 167 -12.97 -3.14 12.95
N PRO A 168 -12.62 -4.09 13.84
CA PRO A 168 -13.40 -4.34 15.06
C PRO A 168 -13.49 -3.12 15.98
N LEU A 169 -12.42 -2.32 16.07
CA LEU A 169 -12.42 -1.10 16.90
C LEU A 169 -13.34 -0.03 16.31
N LEU A 170 -13.30 0.18 14.99
CA LEU A 170 -14.21 1.11 14.31
C LEU A 170 -15.68 0.69 14.46
N LYS A 171 -15.97 -0.61 14.32
CA LYS A 171 -17.33 -1.14 14.53
C LYS A 171 -17.81 -0.92 15.97
N GLN A 172 -16.99 -1.24 16.96
CA GLN A 172 -17.34 -1.00 18.37
C GLN A 172 -17.52 0.49 18.66
N GLN A 173 -16.74 1.35 18.02
CA GLN A 173 -16.88 2.79 18.14
C GLN A 173 -18.22 3.26 17.55
N ALA A 174 -18.55 2.84 16.32
CA ALA A 174 -19.80 3.18 15.66
C ALA A 174 -21.05 2.72 16.45
N GLU A 175 -20.94 1.58 17.13
CA GLU A 175 -21.99 1.05 18.00
C GLU A 175 -22.00 1.70 19.41
N GLY A 176 -21.11 2.64 19.71
CA GLY A 176 -20.97 3.26 21.04
C GLY A 176 -20.50 2.28 22.14
N LYS A 177 -19.91 1.16 21.74
CA LYS A 177 -19.44 0.09 22.64
C LYS A 177 -17.95 0.18 22.99
N LEU A 178 -17.17 0.96 22.26
CA LEU A 178 -15.73 1.11 22.52
C LEU A 178 -15.51 1.87 23.83
N ARG A 179 -14.90 1.21 24.82
CA ARG A 179 -14.68 1.76 26.17
C ARG A 179 -13.25 2.20 26.42
N THR A 180 -12.33 1.77 25.59
CA THR A 180 -10.89 2.04 25.71
C THR A 180 -10.43 2.94 24.59
N LYS A 181 -9.39 3.72 24.83
CA LYS A 181 -8.72 4.50 23.81
C LYS A 181 -7.62 3.65 23.15
N HIS A 182 -7.44 3.80 21.85
CA HIS A 182 -6.44 3.05 21.09
C HIS A 182 -5.51 3.98 20.32
N MET A 183 -4.21 3.78 20.46
CA MET A 183 -3.19 4.42 19.65
C MET A 183 -2.46 3.37 18.85
N ILE A 184 -2.59 3.44 17.53
CA ILE A 184 -2.05 2.48 16.58
C ILE A 184 -0.97 3.18 15.74
N VAL A 185 0.26 2.77 15.90
CA VAL A 185 1.40 3.28 15.13
C VAL A 185 1.63 2.36 13.94
N ILE A 186 1.63 2.92 12.75
CA ILE A 186 1.94 2.24 11.49
C ILE A 186 3.26 2.82 11.00
N ALA A 187 4.33 2.09 11.24
CA ALA A 187 5.67 2.47 10.82
C ALA A 187 6.00 1.87 9.45
N GLY A 188 6.79 2.58 8.66
CA GLY A 188 7.26 2.07 7.37
C GLY A 188 8.06 3.12 6.61
N ALA A 189 8.94 2.69 5.73
CA ALA A 189 9.72 3.57 4.87
C ALA A 189 8.82 4.39 3.91
N ALA A 190 9.40 5.37 3.23
CA ALA A 190 8.71 6.07 2.15
C ALA A 190 8.24 5.06 1.10
N GLY A 191 7.01 5.22 0.60
CA GLY A 191 6.48 4.34 -0.46
C GLY A 191 5.89 3.01 -0.01
N THR A 192 5.84 2.70 1.29
CA THR A 192 5.18 1.48 1.80
C THR A 192 3.64 1.55 1.81
N GLY A 193 3.06 2.69 1.41
CA GLY A 193 1.61 2.89 1.33
C GLY A 193 0.94 3.26 2.66
N LYS A 194 1.66 3.84 3.62
CA LYS A 194 1.09 4.33 4.88
C LYS A 194 -0.12 5.24 4.67
N THR A 195 0.02 6.23 3.81
CA THR A 195 -1.03 7.20 3.44
C THR A 195 -2.27 6.49 2.89
N ILE A 196 -2.09 5.47 2.04
CA ILE A 196 -3.19 4.67 1.47
C ILE A 196 -3.94 3.94 2.59
N VAL A 197 -3.23 3.33 3.54
CA VAL A 197 -3.84 2.69 4.71
C VAL A 197 -4.62 3.71 5.54
N GLY A 198 -4.06 4.90 5.76
CA GLY A 198 -4.72 5.98 6.48
C GLY A 198 -6.04 6.42 5.84
N PHE A 199 -6.06 6.62 4.53
CA PHE A 199 -7.28 6.95 3.79
C PHE A 199 -8.28 5.79 3.78
N ARG A 200 -7.81 4.55 3.65
CA ARG A 200 -8.69 3.39 3.73
C ARG A 200 -9.38 3.30 5.09
N ILE A 201 -8.69 3.53 6.19
CA ILE A 201 -9.26 3.56 7.53
C ILE A 201 -10.32 4.65 7.66
N LEU A 202 -10.08 5.83 7.10
CA LEU A 202 -11.08 6.92 7.08
C LEU A 202 -12.32 6.54 6.28
N ALA A 203 -12.15 5.95 5.10
CA ALA A 203 -13.25 5.52 4.26
C ALA A 203 -14.12 4.46 4.97
N GLU A 204 -13.49 3.52 5.69
CA GLU A 204 -14.23 2.55 6.51
C GLU A 204 -14.98 3.22 7.67
N TYR A 205 -14.39 4.23 8.30
CA TYR A 205 -15.08 5.02 9.33
C TYR A 205 -16.33 5.68 8.76
N TRP A 206 -16.27 6.32 7.59
CA TRP A 206 -17.45 6.95 6.97
C TRP A 206 -18.53 5.94 6.60
N ARG A 207 -18.13 4.79 6.08
CA ARG A 207 -19.07 3.71 5.75
C ARG A 207 -19.85 3.21 6.98
N LEU A 208 -19.22 3.24 8.14
CA LEU A 208 -19.87 2.88 9.40
C LEU A 208 -20.74 3.99 9.99
N HIS A 209 -20.65 5.22 9.47
CA HIS A 209 -21.39 6.39 9.93
C HIS A 209 -22.20 7.07 8.81
N PRO A 210 -23.09 6.34 8.08
CA PRO A 210 -23.77 6.87 6.89
C PRO A 210 -24.70 8.06 7.21
N ASN A 211 -25.17 8.19 8.44
CA ASN A 211 -26.12 9.22 8.88
C ASN A 211 -25.45 10.43 9.55
N ALA A 212 -24.14 10.58 9.46
CA ALA A 212 -23.42 11.66 10.13
C ALA A 212 -23.67 13.06 9.53
N ASN A 213 -24.38 13.18 8.39
CA ASN A 213 -24.74 14.45 7.73
C ASN A 213 -23.55 15.43 7.66
N ASN A 214 -22.39 14.96 7.20
CA ASN A 214 -21.13 15.70 7.16
C ASN A 214 -20.55 16.13 8.52
N ASN A 215 -21.16 15.71 9.63
CA ASN A 215 -20.66 16.00 10.99
C ASN A 215 -19.80 14.85 11.53
N TYR A 216 -18.85 14.42 10.74
CA TYR A 216 -17.94 13.34 11.13
C TYR A 216 -16.97 13.79 12.22
N LYS A 217 -16.88 12.99 13.28
CA LYS A 217 -15.88 13.18 14.35
C LYS A 217 -14.55 12.47 14.01
N CYS A 218 -14.14 12.56 12.75
CA CYS A 218 -12.84 12.08 12.30
C CYS A 218 -12.05 13.20 11.61
N LYS A 219 -10.72 13.12 11.68
CA LYS A 219 -9.83 14.06 10.99
C LYS A 219 -8.59 13.36 10.46
N TYR A 220 -8.20 13.78 9.26
CA TYR A 220 -6.88 13.50 8.72
C TYR A 220 -5.99 14.71 8.96
N THR A 221 -4.88 14.50 9.62
CA THR A 221 -4.03 15.61 10.08
C THR A 221 -2.58 15.42 9.64
N LEU A 222 -1.92 16.55 9.46
CA LEU A 222 -0.52 16.64 9.11
C LEU A 222 0.19 17.57 10.09
N PRO A 223 1.43 17.29 10.48
CA PRO A 223 2.32 18.33 10.95
C PRO A 223 2.45 19.41 9.88
N ARG A 224 2.80 20.64 10.25
CA ARG A 224 2.85 21.77 9.33
C ARG A 224 3.68 21.49 8.07
N SER A 225 3.02 21.10 6.99
CA SER A 225 3.57 20.99 5.64
C SER A 225 2.57 21.58 4.64
N ARG A 226 2.85 22.81 4.17
CA ARG A 226 1.97 23.49 3.22
C ARG A 226 1.83 22.72 1.90
N THR A 227 2.92 22.17 1.40
CA THR A 227 2.96 21.48 0.12
C THR A 227 2.09 20.21 0.15
N ILE A 228 2.26 19.37 1.18
CA ILE A 228 1.46 18.14 1.32
C ILE A 228 -0.02 18.49 1.52
N LYS A 229 -0.30 19.54 2.31
CA LYS A 229 -1.67 20.02 2.50
C LYS A 229 -2.32 20.46 1.20
N GLN A 230 -1.61 21.24 0.37
CA GLN A 230 -2.13 21.70 -0.94
C GLN A 230 -2.41 20.54 -1.89
N VAL A 231 -1.53 19.54 -1.92
CA VAL A 231 -1.74 18.31 -2.70
C VAL A 231 -3.00 17.59 -2.21
N LEU A 232 -3.15 17.39 -0.90
CA LEU A 232 -4.31 16.71 -0.34
C LEU A 232 -5.61 17.52 -0.47
N ASP A 233 -5.57 18.83 -0.33
CA ASP A 233 -6.73 19.70 -0.56
C ASP A 233 -7.17 19.69 -2.04
N GLY A 234 -6.22 19.56 -2.98
CA GLY A 234 -6.51 19.38 -4.41
C GLY A 234 -7.08 18.01 -4.74
N LEU A 235 -6.72 16.97 -3.97
CA LEU A 235 -7.21 15.60 -4.11
C LEU A 235 -8.62 15.40 -3.57
N CYS A 236 -8.95 16.14 -2.54
CA CYS A 236 -10.18 15.98 -1.76
C CYS A 236 -11.24 17.02 -2.16
N ASN A 237 -11.31 17.38 -3.45
CA ASN A 237 -12.31 18.32 -3.98
C ASN A 237 -13.71 17.84 -3.62
N ASP A 238 -14.33 18.58 -2.69
CA ASP A 238 -15.77 18.66 -2.38
C ASP A 238 -16.57 17.38 -2.05
N GLN A 239 -15.99 16.19 -2.07
CA GLN A 239 -16.69 15.01 -1.62
C GLN A 239 -16.39 14.69 -0.16
N ALA A 240 -17.39 14.85 0.66
CA ALA A 240 -17.54 14.27 2.00
C ALA A 240 -16.40 14.50 3.02
N GLY A 241 -15.95 15.77 3.22
CA GLY A 241 -15.31 16.09 4.51
C GLY A 241 -13.85 15.70 4.70
N ILE A 242 -13.13 15.24 3.66
CA ILE A 242 -11.69 15.01 3.74
C ILE A 242 -10.97 16.35 3.51
N ARG A 243 -10.89 17.17 4.52
CA ARG A 243 -9.91 18.25 4.53
C ARG A 243 -8.74 17.83 5.40
N ALA A 244 -7.57 17.72 4.79
CA ALA A 244 -6.34 17.62 5.57
C ALA A 244 -6.19 18.90 6.39
N VAL A 245 -6.09 18.77 7.70
CA VAL A 245 -5.93 19.91 8.61
C VAL A 245 -4.59 19.80 9.33
N PHE A 246 -4.02 20.95 9.68
CA PHE A 246 -2.82 20.92 10.50
C PHE A 246 -3.13 20.41 11.89
N LEU A 247 -2.32 19.50 12.40
CA LEU A 247 -2.47 18.92 13.73
C LEU A 247 -2.61 19.98 14.83
N ASP A 248 -1.87 21.08 14.71
CA ASP A 248 -1.92 22.18 15.67
C ASP A 248 -3.23 23.00 15.62
N SER A 249 -3.99 22.91 14.55
CA SER A 249 -5.24 23.66 14.35
C SER A 249 -6.49 22.92 14.82
N ILE A 250 -6.40 21.61 15.06
CA ILE A 250 -7.55 20.84 15.51
C ILE A 250 -7.90 21.12 16.96
N ARG A 251 -9.18 21.14 17.27
CA ARG A 251 -9.74 21.32 18.61
C ARG A 251 -10.94 20.40 18.77
N GLY A 252 -11.20 19.94 20.00
CA GLY A 252 -12.37 19.14 20.31
C GLY A 252 -12.06 17.66 20.51
N GLN A 253 -13.14 16.86 20.57
CA GLN A 253 -13.09 15.42 20.73
C GLN A 253 -13.33 14.74 19.39
N TYR A 254 -12.59 13.68 19.10
CA TYR A 254 -12.68 12.91 17.87
C TYR A 254 -12.86 11.42 18.18
N ASP A 255 -13.62 10.76 17.34
CA ASP A 255 -13.74 9.31 17.37
C ASP A 255 -12.51 8.67 16.71
N LEU A 256 -12.06 9.25 15.59
CA LEU A 256 -10.90 8.81 14.85
C LEU A 256 -10.03 10.00 14.45
N LEU A 257 -8.74 9.90 14.75
CA LEU A 257 -7.71 10.84 14.32
C LEU A 257 -6.61 10.10 13.56
N VAL A 258 -6.40 10.45 12.30
CA VAL A 258 -5.28 9.95 11.50
C VAL A 258 -4.22 11.04 11.43
N ILE A 259 -3.00 10.73 11.82
CA ILE A 259 -1.85 11.65 11.81
C ILE A 259 -0.84 11.10 10.81
N ASP A 260 -0.76 11.72 9.65
CA ASP A 260 0.25 11.37 8.65
C ASP A 260 1.52 12.20 8.83
N GLU A 261 2.65 11.73 8.31
CA GLU A 261 3.97 12.35 8.50
C GLU A 261 4.30 12.60 9.99
N ALA A 262 3.83 11.72 10.86
CA ALA A 262 3.86 11.92 12.31
C ALA A 262 5.28 12.04 12.89
N HIS A 263 6.31 11.57 12.16
CA HIS A 263 7.71 11.76 12.53
C HIS A 263 8.13 13.25 12.64
N ARG A 264 7.38 14.15 11.97
CA ARG A 264 7.63 15.61 11.98
C ARG A 264 6.98 16.35 13.15
N ILE A 265 6.30 15.67 14.05
CA ILE A 265 5.69 16.29 15.23
C ILE A 265 6.78 16.86 16.14
N THR A 266 6.61 18.10 16.55
CA THR A 266 7.51 18.80 17.49
C THR A 266 6.95 18.90 18.91
N LYS A 267 5.65 18.64 19.07
CA LYS A 267 4.95 18.58 20.37
C LYS A 267 3.68 17.74 20.27
N PHE A 268 3.32 17.08 21.34
CA PHE A 268 1.99 16.46 21.47
C PHE A 268 0.99 17.52 21.94
N ASN A 269 -0.16 17.58 21.28
CA ASN A 269 -1.23 18.51 21.65
C ASN A 269 -2.40 17.78 22.33
N ASN A 270 -3.29 18.54 23.00
CA ASN A 270 -4.43 17.99 23.72
C ASN A 270 -5.46 17.31 22.81
N SER A 271 -5.50 17.65 21.52
CA SER A 271 -6.43 17.02 20.59
C SER A 271 -6.08 15.56 20.30
N ILE A 272 -4.80 15.20 20.36
CA ILE A 272 -4.38 13.80 20.27
C ILE A 272 -4.91 13.02 21.47
N SER A 273 -4.79 13.58 22.68
CA SER A 273 -5.27 12.90 23.91
C SER A 273 -6.79 12.82 24.01
N SER A 274 -7.53 13.63 23.24
CA SER A 274 -9.00 13.64 23.27
C SER A 274 -9.64 12.65 22.27
N ALA A 275 -8.88 12.13 21.30
CA ALA A 275 -9.40 11.18 20.34
C ALA A 275 -9.57 9.77 20.93
N GLN A 276 -10.56 9.03 20.46
CA GLN A 276 -10.83 7.66 20.92
C GLN A 276 -9.91 6.66 20.23
N ILE A 277 -9.74 6.81 18.92
CA ILE A 277 -8.81 6.02 18.11
C ILE A 277 -7.83 6.98 17.44
N VAL A 278 -6.54 6.76 17.62
CA VAL A 278 -5.47 7.53 16.97
C VAL A 278 -4.64 6.60 16.11
N ILE A 279 -4.59 6.90 14.82
CA ILE A 279 -3.73 6.22 13.85
C ILE A 279 -2.54 7.13 13.56
N VAL A 280 -1.35 6.61 13.76
CA VAL A 280 -0.09 7.35 13.60
C VAL A 280 0.68 6.73 12.45
N LEU A 281 0.82 7.47 11.34
CA LEU A 281 1.60 7.04 10.18
C LEU A 281 2.97 7.71 10.27
N GLN A 282 4.02 6.92 10.42
CA GLN A 282 5.32 7.49 10.69
C GLN A 282 6.46 6.72 10.01
N ASP A 283 7.61 7.41 9.86
CA ASP A 283 8.88 6.82 9.45
C ASP A 283 10.00 7.46 10.28
N ASP A 284 10.55 6.70 11.22
CA ASP A 284 11.63 7.18 12.10
C ASP A 284 12.88 7.64 11.33
N ARG A 285 13.06 7.14 10.09
CA ARG A 285 14.21 7.46 9.23
C ARG A 285 14.07 8.81 8.52
N GLN A 286 12.85 9.36 8.42
CA GLN A 286 12.57 10.63 7.74
C GLN A 286 12.60 11.85 8.69
N ARG A 287 13.07 11.69 9.90
CA ARG A 287 13.30 12.80 10.81
C ARG A 287 14.49 13.62 10.33
N VAL A 288 14.25 14.90 10.06
CA VAL A 288 15.27 15.83 9.51
C VAL A 288 15.69 16.85 10.55
N ARG A 289 14.82 17.20 11.50
CA ARG A 289 15.09 18.26 12.48
C ARG A 289 15.26 17.70 13.88
N GLY A 290 16.22 18.23 14.63
CA GLY A 290 16.52 17.79 15.98
C GLY A 290 15.38 17.95 17.00
N ASN A 291 14.41 18.84 16.70
CA ASN A 291 13.23 19.08 17.54
C ASN A 291 12.01 18.20 17.18
N GLU A 292 12.12 17.30 16.21
CA GLU A 292 11.07 16.36 15.83
C GLU A 292 11.05 15.22 16.84
N ILE A 293 9.91 15.05 17.52
CA ILE A 293 9.73 14.07 18.60
C ILE A 293 8.84 12.88 18.20
N GLY A 294 8.40 12.82 16.94
CA GLY A 294 7.46 11.80 16.46
C GLY A 294 8.08 10.41 16.30
N THR A 295 8.66 9.84 17.35
CA THR A 295 9.21 8.48 17.35
C THR A 295 8.21 7.47 17.91
N LYS A 296 8.35 6.20 17.52
CA LYS A 296 7.54 5.09 18.06
C LYS A 296 7.57 5.06 19.59
N ASP A 297 8.74 5.27 20.21
CA ASP A 297 8.88 5.22 21.67
C ASP A 297 8.21 6.43 22.36
N ASN A 298 8.28 7.60 21.76
CA ASN A 298 7.58 8.77 22.27
C ASN A 298 6.07 8.61 22.17
N PHE A 299 5.55 8.05 21.07
CA PHE A 299 4.12 7.71 20.97
C PHE A 299 3.70 6.65 21.99
N LYS A 300 4.52 5.62 22.21
CA LYS A 300 4.27 4.61 23.24
C LYS A 300 4.21 5.24 24.65
N THR A 301 5.13 6.15 24.95
CA THR A 301 5.16 6.87 26.23
C THR A 301 3.94 7.79 26.39
N PHE A 302 3.58 8.51 25.32
CA PHE A 302 2.39 9.35 25.31
C PHE A 302 1.10 8.53 25.49
N ALA A 303 0.98 7.41 24.78
CA ALA A 303 -0.15 6.50 24.89
C ALA A 303 -0.36 6.03 26.33
N ARG A 304 0.70 5.56 26.99
CA ARG A 304 0.66 5.11 28.38
C ARG A 304 0.21 6.22 29.33
N ARG A 305 0.71 7.44 29.14
CA ARG A 305 0.37 8.59 30.01
C ARG A 305 -1.08 9.06 29.84
N ASN A 306 -1.69 8.79 28.67
CA ASN A 306 -3.04 9.26 28.34
C ASN A 306 -4.09 8.14 28.29
N GLY A 307 -3.77 6.96 28.83
CA GLY A 307 -4.71 5.84 28.96
C GLY A 307 -5.06 5.15 27.65
N TYR A 308 -4.15 5.14 26.66
CA TYR A 308 -4.31 4.43 25.42
C TYR A 308 -3.78 3.00 25.49
N THR A 309 -4.50 2.06 24.90
CA THR A 309 -3.94 0.79 24.48
C THR A 309 -3.04 1.06 23.26
N PHE A 310 -1.77 0.72 23.36
CA PHE A 310 -0.78 0.97 22.32
C PHE A 310 -0.54 -0.28 21.49
N THR A 311 -0.62 -0.14 20.17
CA THR A 311 -0.28 -1.19 19.20
C THR A 311 0.60 -0.60 18.11
N ALA A 312 1.55 -1.38 17.60
CA ALA A 312 2.43 -0.93 16.52
C ALA A 312 2.54 -2.00 15.43
N PHE A 313 2.46 -1.55 14.19
CA PHE A 313 2.66 -2.34 12.99
C PHE A 313 3.84 -1.80 12.20
N SER A 314 4.51 -2.66 11.44
CA SER A 314 5.54 -2.30 10.49
C SER A 314 5.10 -2.71 9.09
N LEU A 315 5.23 -1.77 8.13
CA LEU A 315 5.08 -2.04 6.72
C LEU A 315 6.48 -2.21 6.13
N GLU A 316 6.85 -3.43 5.81
CA GLU A 316 8.20 -3.76 5.36
C GLU A 316 8.37 -3.60 3.84
N TYR A 317 7.29 -3.70 3.07
CA TYR A 317 7.34 -3.72 1.62
C TYR A 317 7.28 -2.31 1.02
N GLN A 318 8.35 -1.90 0.33
CA GLN A 318 8.38 -0.63 -0.38
C GLN A 318 7.77 -0.78 -1.78
N LYS A 319 6.78 0.08 -2.09
CA LYS A 319 5.97 -0.01 -3.31
C LYS A 319 6.36 0.99 -4.40
N ARG A 320 7.01 2.09 -4.01
CA ARG A 320 7.36 3.20 -4.92
C ARG A 320 8.61 2.96 -5.76
N SER A 321 9.51 2.14 -5.29
CA SER A 321 10.67 1.74 -6.06
C SER A 321 10.71 0.22 -6.14
N GLY A 322 10.79 -0.36 -7.31
CA GLY A 322 11.13 -1.76 -7.49
C GLY A 322 12.53 -2.14 -6.95
N LEU A 323 13.06 -1.32 -6.06
CA LEU A 323 14.43 -1.27 -5.58
C LEU A 323 14.50 -1.49 -4.06
N GLY A 324 13.85 -2.55 -3.53
CA GLY A 324 14.07 -2.95 -2.14
C GLY A 324 15.57 -3.00 -1.80
N SER A 325 16.40 -3.49 -2.72
CA SER A 325 17.86 -3.53 -2.56
C SER A 325 18.55 -2.16 -2.52
N TYR A 326 17.97 -1.11 -3.11
CA TYR A 326 18.55 0.24 -3.08
C TYR A 326 18.32 0.93 -1.72
N VAL A 327 17.13 0.78 -1.17
CA VAL A 327 16.81 1.32 0.16
C VAL A 327 17.62 0.58 1.22
N ASP A 328 17.74 -0.74 1.12
CA ASP A 328 18.60 -1.54 2.01
C ASP A 328 20.08 -1.13 1.90
N ARG A 329 20.54 -0.77 0.69
CA ARG A 329 21.89 -0.23 0.49
C ARG A 329 22.05 1.17 1.09
N LEU A 330 21.09 2.06 0.89
CA LEU A 330 21.10 3.39 1.53
C LEU A 330 21.04 3.28 3.05
N ASP A 331 20.22 2.38 3.58
CA ASP A 331 20.11 2.13 5.01
C ASP A 331 21.44 1.60 5.60
N ARG A 332 22.12 0.70 4.90
CA ARG A 332 23.47 0.26 5.30
C ARG A 332 24.48 1.40 5.28
N LEU A 333 24.46 2.23 4.23
CA LEU A 333 25.38 3.37 4.11
C LEU A 333 25.11 4.47 5.12
N LEU A 334 23.86 4.78 5.40
CA LEU A 334 23.48 5.91 6.24
C LEU A 334 23.40 5.53 7.74
N TYR A 335 23.04 4.32 8.06
CA TYR A 335 22.73 3.91 9.44
C TYR A 335 23.58 2.73 9.96
N GLY A 336 24.48 2.18 9.15
CA GLY A 336 25.46 1.17 9.57
C GLY A 336 24.85 -0.14 10.10
N LYS A 337 23.65 -0.50 9.66
CA LYS A 337 22.99 -1.74 10.10
C LYS A 337 23.31 -2.89 9.15
N GLU A 338 24.04 -3.88 9.64
CA GLU A 338 24.02 -5.24 9.11
C GLU A 338 22.75 -5.94 9.65
N TYR A 339 21.98 -6.53 8.76
CA TYR A 339 20.87 -7.42 9.11
C TYR A 339 21.33 -8.86 8.99
#